data_f325511ef9d07e6293122864fadc9eab
#
_entry.id   f325511ef9d07e6293122864fadc9eab
#
_cell.length_a   1.000
_cell.length_b   1.000
_cell.length_c   1.000
_cell.angle_alpha   90.00
_cell.angle_beta   90.00
_cell.angle_gamma   90.00
#
_symmetry.space_group_name_H-M   'P 1'
#
loop_
_entity.id
_entity.type
_entity.pdbx_description
1 polymer ?
#
loop_
_entity_poly.entity_id
_entity_poly.type
_entity_poly.pdbx_seq_one_letter_code
_entity_poly.pdbx_strand_id
1 'polypeptide(L)'
;MIDAGVDDTVLEALASEHVLSLDAVLVTHWDKDHYGGLCNIAKRYSVGEVIVAQGAAQQAPSEIEDSGLNLVEVERGDTIHVGRFVCTVMWPCETVDGDDNEDSLVLLAQYVEGSAHFSMLLTGDSEVDQEHEYAPAVGDIDILKLGHHGSAKSVDMSLLEVLDPEVAIASAGARNSYGHPADECVAALQNYGARFYCTIDDGSVSFFPDARGIRVHCSGSRGTALE
;
A
#
# COMPACT_ATOMS: atom_id res chain seq x y z
N MET A 1 4.51 9.21 1.17
CA MET A 1 4.78 8.04 0.30
C MET A 1 4.63 6.79 1.13
N ILE A 2 4.20 5.66 0.56
CA ILE A 2 4.14 4.37 1.23
C ILE A 2 5.02 3.41 0.43
N ASP A 3 5.94 2.77 1.12
CA ASP A 3 7.02 1.93 0.63
C ASP A 3 7.91 2.57 -0.44
N ALA A 4 9.15 2.13 -0.50
CA ALA A 4 10.20 2.72 -1.31
C ALA A 4 10.66 1.81 -2.48
N GLY A 5 10.09 0.60 -2.55
CA GLY A 5 10.51 -0.39 -3.53
C GLY A 5 11.92 -0.94 -3.27
N VAL A 6 12.37 -1.82 -4.16
CA VAL A 6 13.63 -2.56 -4.00
C VAL A 6 14.86 -1.74 -4.39
N ASP A 7 14.70 -0.78 -5.31
CA ASP A 7 15.81 -0.09 -5.98
C ASP A 7 15.49 1.38 -6.33
N ASP A 8 16.18 1.93 -7.31
CA ASP A 8 16.08 3.33 -7.75
C ASP A 8 14.85 3.63 -8.62
N THR A 9 14.01 2.64 -8.97
CA THR A 9 12.84 2.82 -9.85
C THR A 9 11.87 3.86 -9.28
N VAL A 10 11.74 3.90 -7.96
CA VAL A 10 10.92 4.90 -7.26
C VAL A 10 11.35 6.33 -7.54
N LEU A 11 12.65 6.58 -7.78
CA LEU A 11 13.18 7.92 -8.08
C LEU A 11 12.66 8.45 -9.43
N GLU A 12 12.48 7.56 -10.42
CA GLU A 12 11.88 7.92 -11.70
C GLU A 12 10.41 8.29 -11.54
N ALA A 13 9.67 7.54 -10.72
CA ALA A 13 8.28 7.84 -10.41
C ALA A 13 8.15 9.19 -9.69
N LEU A 14 8.94 9.45 -8.63
CA LEU A 14 8.94 10.73 -7.92
C LEU A 14 9.29 11.91 -8.83
N ALA A 15 10.25 11.73 -9.73
CA ALA A 15 10.64 12.75 -10.69
C ALA A 15 9.54 13.03 -11.72
N SER A 16 8.86 12.00 -12.22
CA SER A 16 7.75 12.14 -13.17
C SER A 16 6.54 12.88 -12.58
N GLU A 17 6.30 12.68 -11.29
CA GLU A 17 5.25 13.38 -10.53
C GLU A 17 5.70 14.75 -9.99
N HIS A 18 6.91 15.21 -10.37
CA HIS A 18 7.47 16.50 -9.94
C HIS A 18 7.57 16.68 -8.43
N VAL A 19 7.75 15.58 -7.69
CA VAL A 19 7.97 15.62 -6.24
C VAL A 19 9.30 16.32 -5.94
N LEU A 20 9.30 17.25 -5.00
CA LEU A 20 10.49 17.99 -4.58
C LEU A 20 10.98 17.59 -3.19
N SER A 21 10.09 17.15 -2.33
CA SER A 21 10.37 16.67 -0.97
C SER A 21 9.28 15.70 -0.54
N LEU A 22 9.57 14.91 0.48
CA LEU A 22 8.63 14.00 1.11
C LEU A 22 8.49 14.40 2.58
N ASP A 23 7.29 14.78 3.00
CA ASP A 23 7.01 15.07 4.40
C ASP A 23 7.19 13.81 5.25
N ALA A 24 6.70 12.68 4.73
CA ALA A 24 6.89 11.38 5.36
C ALA A 24 7.01 10.25 4.32
N VAL A 25 7.75 9.22 4.67
CA VAL A 25 7.76 7.90 4.02
C VAL A 25 7.31 6.88 5.04
N LEU A 26 6.21 6.18 4.77
CA LEU A 26 5.78 5.05 5.57
C LEU A 26 6.41 3.79 5.00
N VAL A 27 7.05 2.99 5.84
CA VAL A 27 7.55 1.66 5.48
C VAL A 27 6.68 0.65 6.20
N THR A 28 6.05 -0.25 5.43
CA THR A 28 5.12 -1.22 5.98
C THR A 28 5.81 -2.27 6.84
N HIS A 29 6.96 -2.78 6.38
CA HIS A 29 7.83 -3.71 7.08
C HIS A 29 9.24 -3.71 6.46
N TRP A 30 10.19 -4.45 7.05
CA TRP A 30 11.60 -4.39 6.68
C TRP A 30 12.02 -5.36 5.56
N ASP A 31 11.10 -5.80 4.70
CA ASP A 31 11.48 -6.51 3.50
C ASP A 31 12.09 -5.56 2.46
N LYS A 32 13.10 -6.06 1.73
CA LYS A 32 13.95 -5.25 0.84
C LYS A 32 13.17 -4.56 -0.26
N ASP A 33 12.09 -5.14 -0.73
CA ASP A 33 11.23 -4.56 -1.76
C ASP A 33 10.25 -3.51 -1.21
N HIS A 34 10.24 -3.29 0.10
CA HIS A 34 9.48 -2.22 0.75
C HIS A 34 10.37 -1.05 1.16
N TYR A 35 11.55 -1.29 1.76
CA TYR A 35 12.41 -0.21 2.22
C TYR A 35 13.65 0.05 1.35
N GLY A 36 14.01 -0.85 0.42
CA GLY A 36 15.32 -0.86 -0.26
C GLY A 36 15.72 0.42 -0.99
N GLY A 37 14.75 1.13 -1.57
CA GLY A 37 14.97 2.42 -2.22
C GLY A 37 15.13 3.60 -1.27
N LEU A 38 14.80 3.46 0.03
CA LEU A 38 14.68 4.58 0.97
C LEU A 38 15.97 5.39 1.12
N CYS A 39 17.13 4.72 1.27
CA CYS A 39 18.42 5.41 1.36
C CYS A 39 18.76 6.20 0.09
N ASN A 40 18.33 5.73 -1.08
CA ASN A 40 18.58 6.43 -2.34
C ASN A 40 17.62 7.62 -2.51
N ILE A 41 16.40 7.50 -2.01
CA ILE A 41 15.48 8.63 -1.90
C ILE A 41 16.07 9.70 -1.00
N ALA A 42 16.53 9.35 0.20
CA ALA A 42 17.10 10.30 1.17
C ALA A 42 18.35 11.04 0.67
N LYS A 43 19.09 10.46 -0.28
CA LYS A 43 20.22 11.15 -0.94
C LYS A 43 19.81 12.24 -1.92
N ARG A 44 18.58 12.19 -2.45
CA ARG A 44 18.09 13.08 -3.53
C ARG A 44 16.96 14.00 -3.09
N TYR A 45 16.17 13.57 -2.13
CA TYR A 45 14.98 14.26 -1.62
C TYR A 45 15.14 14.54 -0.13
N SER A 46 14.62 15.66 0.34
CA SER A 46 14.41 15.85 1.77
C SER A 46 13.27 14.93 2.20
N VAL A 47 13.53 14.09 3.21
CA VAL A 47 12.54 13.24 3.87
C VAL A 47 12.39 13.77 5.29
N GLY A 48 11.17 14.14 5.68
CA GLY A 48 10.89 14.70 6.99
C GLY A 48 10.94 13.62 8.08
N GLU A 49 10.21 12.54 7.89
CA GLU A 49 10.18 11.41 8.81
C GLU A 49 9.94 10.09 8.06
N VAL A 50 10.31 8.98 8.69
CA VAL A 50 10.00 7.62 8.25
C VAL A 50 9.09 7.00 9.28
N ILE A 51 7.87 6.65 8.88
CA ILE A 51 6.86 6.09 9.76
C ILE A 51 6.92 4.56 9.67
N VAL A 52 6.96 3.90 10.82
CA VAL A 52 7.05 2.43 10.95
C VAL A 52 6.12 1.94 12.06
N ALA A 53 5.85 0.65 12.10
CA ALA A 53 5.07 0.03 13.17
C ALA A 53 5.77 0.17 14.54
N GLN A 54 5.01 0.19 15.61
CA GLN A 54 5.53 0.25 16.97
C GLN A 54 6.45 -0.94 17.27
N GLY A 55 7.70 -0.62 17.65
CA GLY A 55 8.78 -1.57 17.92
C GLY A 55 9.73 -1.78 16.73
N ALA A 56 9.28 -1.60 15.50
CA ALA A 56 10.07 -1.84 14.29
C ALA A 56 11.27 -0.90 14.16
N ALA A 57 11.24 0.29 14.75
CA ALA A 57 12.38 1.21 14.70
C ALA A 57 13.64 0.66 15.36
N GLN A 58 13.51 -0.25 16.35
CA GLN A 58 14.64 -0.83 17.06
C GLN A 58 15.31 -1.98 16.28
N GLN A 59 14.64 -2.48 15.24
CA GLN A 59 15.11 -3.56 14.37
C GLN A 59 15.35 -3.05 12.94
N ALA A 60 15.42 -1.73 12.78
CA ALA A 60 15.68 -1.14 11.48
C ALA A 60 16.97 -1.69 10.86
N PRO A 61 16.99 -1.99 9.55
CA PRO A 61 18.20 -2.42 8.86
C PRO A 61 19.35 -1.43 9.07
N SER A 62 20.57 -1.93 9.22
CA SER A 62 21.74 -1.10 9.56
C SER A 62 21.95 0.10 8.61
N GLU A 63 21.65 -0.06 7.33
CA GLU A 63 21.72 1.05 6.38
C GLU A 63 20.70 2.16 6.66
N ILE A 64 19.56 1.83 7.28
CA ILE A 64 18.56 2.81 7.72
C ILE A 64 19.00 3.48 9.01
N GLU A 65 19.49 2.72 9.99
CA GLU A 65 20.06 3.27 11.23
C GLU A 65 21.21 4.26 10.93
N ASP A 66 22.13 3.87 10.04
CA ASP A 66 23.29 4.70 9.64
C ASP A 66 22.89 5.90 8.77
N SER A 67 21.70 5.94 8.19
CA SER A 67 21.24 7.02 7.31
C SER A 67 20.96 8.33 8.03
N GLY A 68 20.70 8.27 9.34
CA GLY A 68 20.28 9.42 10.14
C GLY A 68 18.83 9.87 9.87
N LEU A 69 18.02 9.05 9.21
CA LEU A 69 16.59 9.31 9.02
C LEU A 69 15.85 9.28 10.37
N ASN A 70 14.87 10.14 10.51
CA ASN A 70 14.04 10.22 11.71
C ASN A 70 12.95 9.15 11.66
N LEU A 71 13.08 8.08 12.44
CA LEU A 71 12.07 7.03 12.54
C LEU A 71 11.01 7.43 13.58
N VAL A 72 9.75 7.33 13.20
CA VAL A 72 8.57 7.62 14.03
C VAL A 72 7.69 6.39 14.07
N GLU A 73 7.45 5.88 15.27
CA GLU A 73 6.60 4.71 15.45
C GLU A 73 5.13 5.10 15.60
N VAL A 74 4.26 4.29 15.01
CA VAL A 74 2.80 4.41 15.13
C VAL A 74 2.19 3.08 15.57
N GLU A 75 1.06 3.16 16.26
CA GLU A 75 0.32 1.99 16.74
C GLU A 75 -1.12 1.96 16.21
N ARG A 76 -1.78 0.84 16.34
CA ARG A 76 -3.18 0.67 15.94
C ARG A 76 -4.08 1.72 16.56
N GLY A 77 -4.85 2.40 15.72
CA GLY A 77 -5.77 3.48 16.09
C GLY A 77 -5.19 4.86 15.90
N ASP A 78 -3.88 4.99 15.69
CA ASP A 78 -3.27 6.27 15.33
C ASP A 78 -3.78 6.76 13.97
N THR A 79 -3.78 8.08 13.80
CA THR A 79 -4.20 8.73 12.57
C THR A 79 -3.11 9.62 12.00
N ILE A 80 -2.84 9.46 10.70
CA ILE A 80 -1.88 10.25 9.94
C ILE A 80 -2.66 11.11 8.95
N HIS A 81 -2.46 12.43 9.01
CA HIS A 81 -3.11 13.35 8.09
C HIS A 81 -2.20 13.71 6.92
N VAL A 82 -2.63 13.39 5.69
CA VAL A 82 -1.88 13.66 4.46
C VAL A 82 -2.77 14.46 3.50
N GLY A 83 -2.66 15.77 3.54
CA GLY A 83 -3.53 16.64 2.76
C GLY A 83 -5.01 16.45 3.11
N ARG A 84 -5.77 15.83 2.18
CA ARG A 84 -7.20 15.52 2.37
C ARG A 84 -7.45 14.07 2.78
N PHE A 85 -6.39 13.31 2.96
CA PHE A 85 -6.49 11.95 3.47
C PHE A 85 -6.36 11.93 4.98
N VAL A 86 -7.18 11.09 5.59
CA VAL A 86 -7.01 10.63 6.97
C VAL A 86 -6.70 9.15 6.89
N CYS A 87 -5.50 8.77 7.29
CA CYS A 87 -5.04 7.40 7.28
C CYS A 87 -5.07 6.87 8.71
N THR A 88 -5.90 5.87 8.99
CA THR A 88 -5.97 5.22 10.30
C THR A 88 -5.16 3.93 10.26
N VAL A 89 -4.30 3.72 11.26
CA VAL A 89 -3.54 2.47 11.41
C VAL A 89 -4.49 1.36 11.91
N MET A 90 -4.63 0.31 11.11
CA MET A 90 -5.52 -0.82 11.41
C MET A 90 -4.76 -2.03 11.97
N TRP A 91 -3.49 -2.18 11.63
CA TRP A 91 -2.60 -3.27 12.03
C TRP A 91 -1.14 -2.78 12.05
N PRO A 92 -0.23 -3.37 12.84
CA PRO A 92 -0.42 -4.49 13.78
C PRO A 92 -1.15 -4.07 15.06
N CYS A 93 -1.64 -5.07 15.84
CA CYS A 93 -2.36 -4.82 17.09
C CYS A 93 -1.46 -4.88 18.33
N GLU A 94 -0.21 -5.26 18.15
CA GLU A 94 0.81 -5.38 19.19
C GLU A 94 2.16 -4.86 18.68
N THR A 95 3.13 -4.73 19.57
CA THR A 95 4.50 -4.32 19.23
C THR A 95 5.17 -5.42 18.42
N VAL A 96 5.76 -5.05 17.28
CA VAL A 96 6.39 -5.97 16.32
C VAL A 96 7.83 -5.55 16.05
N ASP A 97 8.62 -6.44 15.44
CA ASP A 97 9.98 -6.10 14.98
C ASP A 97 10.02 -5.59 13.53
N GLY A 98 8.99 -5.85 12.76
CA GLY A 98 8.84 -5.41 11.39
C GLY A 98 9.57 -6.29 10.38
N ASP A 99 10.08 -7.44 10.78
CA ASP A 99 10.86 -8.33 9.90
C ASP A 99 10.00 -9.31 9.10
N ASP A 100 8.77 -9.56 9.55
CA ASP A 100 7.85 -10.49 8.89
C ASP A 100 6.72 -9.77 8.14
N ASN A 101 6.15 -10.42 7.11
CA ASN A 101 4.99 -9.92 6.38
C ASN A 101 3.79 -9.60 7.29
N GLU A 102 3.63 -10.42 8.33
CA GLU A 102 2.57 -10.29 9.35
C GLU A 102 2.66 -8.98 10.14
N ASP A 103 3.85 -8.37 10.18
CA ASP A 103 4.14 -7.11 10.88
C ASP A 103 3.79 -5.87 10.04
N SER A 104 3.36 -6.06 8.80
CA SER A 104 3.04 -4.97 7.87
C SER A 104 2.12 -3.94 8.49
N LEU A 105 2.51 -2.67 8.43
CA LEU A 105 1.61 -1.56 8.71
C LEU A 105 0.46 -1.54 7.71
N VAL A 106 -0.77 -1.68 8.22
CA VAL A 106 -2.00 -1.60 7.42
C VAL A 106 -2.70 -0.29 7.69
N LEU A 107 -3.06 0.41 6.63
CA LEU A 107 -3.73 1.70 6.70
C LEU A 107 -5.09 1.70 6.00
N LEU A 108 -6.10 2.20 6.69
CA LEU A 108 -7.34 2.65 6.06
C LEU A 108 -7.20 4.13 5.70
N ALA A 109 -7.00 4.43 4.42
CA ALA A 109 -6.89 5.79 3.92
C ALA A 109 -8.26 6.27 3.42
N GLN A 110 -8.80 7.30 4.05
CA GLN A 110 -10.08 7.90 3.70
C GLN A 110 -9.87 9.31 3.13
N TYR A 111 -10.42 9.55 1.95
CA TYR A 111 -10.42 10.84 1.28
C TYR A 111 -11.78 11.50 1.37
N VAL A 112 -11.81 12.78 1.72
CA VAL A 112 -13.05 13.56 1.75
C VAL A 112 -12.80 14.96 1.19
N GLU A 113 -13.51 15.32 0.14
CA GLU A 113 -13.54 16.69 -0.42
C GLU A 113 -14.95 17.04 -0.92
N GLY A 114 -15.68 17.84 -0.17
CA GLY A 114 -17.06 18.20 -0.50
C GLY A 114 -17.96 16.96 -0.50
N SER A 115 -18.51 16.60 -1.65
CA SER A 115 -19.31 15.38 -1.84
C SER A 115 -18.49 14.18 -2.36
N ALA A 116 -17.25 14.41 -2.76
CA ALA A 116 -16.35 13.34 -3.21
C ALA A 116 -15.71 12.67 -1.98
N HIS A 117 -15.84 11.38 -1.89
CA HIS A 117 -15.23 10.56 -0.85
C HIS A 117 -14.89 9.20 -1.42
N PHE A 118 -13.82 8.62 -0.94
CA PHE A 118 -13.50 7.21 -1.15
C PHE A 118 -12.58 6.71 -0.03
N SER A 119 -12.53 5.40 0.12
CA SER A 119 -11.71 4.68 1.08
C SER A 119 -10.80 3.69 0.36
N MET A 120 -9.58 3.57 0.85
CA MET A 120 -8.60 2.62 0.33
C MET A 120 -7.94 1.89 1.49
N LEU A 121 -7.96 0.57 1.44
CA LEU A 121 -7.19 -0.26 2.37
C LEU A 121 -5.84 -0.60 1.75
N LEU A 122 -4.78 -0.23 2.46
CA LEU A 122 -3.39 -0.43 2.08
C LEU A 122 -2.80 -1.48 3.03
N THR A 123 -2.60 -2.69 2.55
CA THR A 123 -2.38 -3.86 3.41
C THR A 123 -0.91 -4.25 3.58
N GLY A 124 0.03 -3.54 2.93
CA GLY A 124 1.43 -3.98 2.90
C GLY A 124 1.51 -5.39 2.33
N ASP A 125 2.14 -6.29 3.07
CA ASP A 125 2.23 -7.71 2.73
C ASP A 125 1.48 -8.62 3.71
N SER A 126 0.53 -8.05 4.50
CA SER A 126 -0.38 -8.85 5.31
C SER A 126 -1.21 -9.80 4.44
N GLU A 127 -1.55 -10.98 4.98
CA GLU A 127 -2.31 -12.02 4.31
C GLU A 127 -3.65 -12.27 5.03
N VAL A 128 -4.48 -13.15 4.50
CA VAL A 128 -5.85 -13.41 4.98
C VAL A 128 -5.93 -13.66 6.49
N ASP A 129 -4.93 -14.28 7.09
CA ASP A 129 -4.94 -14.58 8.54
C ASP A 129 -4.96 -13.27 9.36
N GLN A 130 -4.13 -12.28 9.02
CA GLN A 130 -4.11 -10.96 9.66
C GLN A 130 -5.31 -10.14 9.20
N GLU A 131 -5.67 -10.23 7.91
CA GLU A 131 -6.75 -9.43 7.33
C GLU A 131 -8.09 -9.74 7.97
N HIS A 132 -8.36 -10.99 8.31
CA HIS A 132 -9.57 -11.38 9.05
C HIS A 132 -9.67 -10.76 10.46
N GLU A 133 -8.53 -10.42 11.08
CA GLU A 133 -8.50 -9.79 12.40
C GLU A 133 -8.95 -8.31 12.35
N TYR A 134 -8.56 -7.58 11.32
CA TYR A 134 -8.87 -6.15 11.23
C TYR A 134 -10.02 -5.79 10.27
N ALA A 135 -10.33 -6.61 9.27
CA ALA A 135 -11.37 -6.33 8.29
C ALA A 135 -12.76 -6.04 8.90
N PRO A 136 -13.21 -6.70 9.98
CA PRO A 136 -14.49 -6.36 10.62
C PRO A 136 -14.55 -4.94 11.19
N ALA A 137 -13.40 -4.36 11.54
CA ALA A 137 -13.31 -2.97 12.02
C ALA A 137 -13.15 -1.95 10.87
N VAL A 138 -12.69 -2.41 9.71
CA VAL A 138 -12.57 -1.62 8.48
C VAL A 138 -13.95 -1.45 7.83
N GLY A 139 -14.67 -2.54 7.60
CA GLY A 139 -15.96 -2.57 6.88
C GLY A 139 -15.77 -2.32 5.37
N ASP A 140 -16.81 -1.86 4.70
CA ASP A 140 -16.84 -1.62 3.26
C ASP A 140 -15.80 -0.59 2.82
N ILE A 141 -15.10 -0.89 1.74
CA ILE A 141 -14.07 -0.01 1.14
C ILE A 141 -14.26 0.09 -0.38
N ASP A 142 -13.78 1.16 -0.96
CA ASP A 142 -13.85 1.35 -2.42
C ASP A 142 -12.66 0.67 -3.12
N ILE A 143 -11.46 0.73 -2.53
CA ILE A 143 -10.22 0.24 -3.14
C ILE A 143 -9.47 -0.67 -2.18
N LEU A 144 -9.11 -1.87 -2.63
CA LEU A 144 -8.22 -2.78 -1.93
C LEU A 144 -6.85 -2.85 -2.63
N LYS A 145 -5.78 -2.40 -1.97
CA LYS A 145 -4.41 -2.77 -2.34
C LYS A 145 -4.16 -4.17 -1.78
N LEU A 146 -4.02 -5.15 -2.66
CA LEU A 146 -3.81 -6.55 -2.29
C LEU A 146 -2.54 -6.73 -1.47
N GLY A 147 -2.63 -7.49 -0.42
CA GLY A 147 -1.49 -7.87 0.40
C GLY A 147 -0.49 -8.72 -0.38
N HIS A 148 0.76 -8.68 0.02
CA HIS A 148 1.85 -9.49 -0.49
C HIS A 148 1.84 -9.60 -2.03
N HIS A 149 1.72 -8.44 -2.70
CA HIS A 149 1.71 -8.28 -4.16
C HIS A 149 0.65 -9.11 -4.92
N GLY A 150 -0.40 -9.57 -4.24
CA GLY A 150 -1.39 -10.48 -4.78
C GLY A 150 -1.00 -11.95 -4.67
N SER A 151 -0.38 -12.35 -3.56
CA SER A 151 -0.09 -13.77 -3.26
C SER A 151 -1.37 -14.61 -3.28
N ALA A 152 -1.26 -15.93 -3.32
CA ALA A 152 -2.42 -16.83 -3.25
C ALA A 152 -3.22 -16.70 -1.93
N LYS A 153 -2.64 -16.05 -0.93
CA LYS A 153 -3.24 -15.80 0.39
C LYS A 153 -3.62 -14.33 0.61
N SER A 154 -3.56 -13.49 -0.42
CA SER A 154 -3.91 -12.07 -0.26
C SER A 154 -5.41 -11.83 -0.11
N VAL A 155 -6.27 -12.74 -0.56
CA VAL A 155 -7.71 -12.61 -0.43
C VAL A 155 -8.39 -13.98 -0.41
N ASP A 156 -9.51 -14.05 0.28
CA ASP A 156 -10.50 -15.12 0.13
C ASP A 156 -11.92 -14.52 -0.01
N MET A 157 -12.89 -15.35 -0.31
CA MET A 157 -14.26 -14.89 -0.53
C MET A 157 -14.88 -14.26 0.71
N SER A 158 -14.58 -14.79 1.91
CA SER A 158 -15.14 -14.24 3.16
C SER A 158 -14.58 -12.86 3.50
N LEU A 159 -13.31 -12.62 3.19
CA LEU A 159 -12.69 -11.29 3.31
C LEU A 159 -13.30 -10.29 2.32
N LEU A 160 -13.46 -10.70 1.06
CA LEU A 160 -14.09 -9.87 0.02
C LEU A 160 -15.54 -9.51 0.37
N GLU A 161 -16.29 -10.44 0.97
CA GLU A 161 -17.68 -10.19 1.45
C GLU A 161 -17.73 -9.17 2.59
N VAL A 162 -16.67 -9.04 3.41
CA VAL A 162 -16.59 -8.07 4.51
C VAL A 162 -16.13 -6.70 4.02
N LEU A 163 -15.14 -6.67 3.12
CA LEU A 163 -14.54 -5.42 2.62
C LEU A 163 -15.31 -4.82 1.44
N ASP A 164 -16.05 -5.61 0.69
CA ASP A 164 -16.87 -5.24 -0.49
C ASP A 164 -16.17 -4.27 -1.48
N PRO A 165 -14.92 -4.52 -1.90
CA PRO A 165 -14.18 -3.58 -2.71
C PRO A 165 -14.72 -3.49 -4.14
N GLU A 166 -14.93 -2.27 -4.66
CA GLU A 166 -15.21 -2.06 -6.09
C GLU A 166 -13.99 -2.34 -6.96
N VAL A 167 -12.80 -2.01 -6.44
CA VAL A 167 -11.52 -2.10 -7.15
C VAL A 167 -10.49 -2.81 -6.28
N ALA A 168 -9.74 -3.73 -6.88
CA ALA A 168 -8.56 -4.31 -6.28
C ALA A 168 -7.32 -4.02 -7.14
N ILE A 169 -6.17 -3.77 -6.51
CA ILE A 169 -4.91 -3.51 -7.19
C ILE A 169 -3.78 -4.37 -6.62
N ALA A 170 -3.04 -5.04 -7.51
CA ALA A 170 -1.74 -5.65 -7.20
C ALA A 170 -0.60 -4.76 -7.67
N SER A 171 0.35 -4.47 -6.77
CA SER A 171 1.64 -3.88 -7.14
C SER A 171 2.66 -5.01 -7.25
N ALA A 172 3.01 -5.41 -8.47
CA ALA A 172 3.94 -6.52 -8.71
C ALA A 172 4.89 -6.18 -9.86
N GLY A 173 6.10 -6.71 -9.80
CA GLY A 173 7.11 -6.54 -10.85
C GLY A 173 6.95 -7.58 -11.96
N ALA A 174 7.09 -7.17 -13.23
CA ALA A 174 6.95 -8.08 -14.39
C ALA A 174 7.95 -9.27 -14.40
N ARG A 175 9.01 -9.20 -13.61
CA ARG A 175 10.02 -10.26 -13.48
C ARG A 175 10.10 -10.82 -12.06
N ASN A 176 9.02 -10.69 -11.27
CA ASN A 176 9.02 -11.29 -9.96
C ASN A 176 9.14 -12.82 -10.06
N SER A 177 9.93 -13.41 -9.16
CA SER A 177 10.19 -14.85 -9.13
C SER A 177 9.11 -15.65 -8.41
N TYR A 178 8.19 -14.97 -7.74
CA TYR A 178 7.14 -15.56 -6.91
C TYR A 178 5.88 -15.91 -7.71
N GLY A 179 5.74 -15.36 -8.93
CA GLY A 179 4.56 -15.56 -9.77
C GLY A 179 3.35 -14.73 -9.29
N HIS A 180 3.60 -13.59 -8.63
CA HIS A 180 2.52 -12.68 -8.22
C HIS A 180 2.11 -11.73 -9.37
N PRO A 181 0.80 -11.37 -9.47
CA PRO A 181 -0.29 -11.91 -8.68
C PRO A 181 -0.58 -13.37 -9.00
N ALA A 182 -0.92 -14.17 -7.99
CA ALA A 182 -1.23 -15.59 -8.14
C ALA A 182 -2.58 -15.79 -8.85
N ASP A 183 -2.69 -16.86 -9.64
CA ASP A 183 -3.92 -17.18 -10.37
C ASP A 183 -5.12 -17.35 -9.43
N GLU A 184 -4.92 -17.89 -8.23
CA GLU A 184 -5.93 -18.07 -7.20
C GLU A 184 -6.49 -16.73 -6.72
N CYS A 185 -5.62 -15.75 -6.47
CA CYS A 185 -6.01 -14.40 -6.06
C CYS A 185 -6.82 -13.72 -7.17
N VAL A 186 -6.34 -13.77 -8.41
CA VAL A 186 -7.05 -13.18 -9.57
C VAL A 186 -8.41 -13.85 -9.77
N ALA A 187 -8.49 -15.18 -9.65
CA ALA A 187 -9.73 -15.92 -9.78
C ALA A 187 -10.75 -15.57 -8.67
N ALA A 188 -10.29 -15.37 -7.42
CA ALA A 188 -11.16 -14.95 -6.32
C ALA A 188 -11.80 -13.58 -6.61
N LEU A 189 -11.00 -12.60 -7.05
CA LEU A 189 -11.48 -11.26 -7.41
C LEU A 189 -12.46 -11.28 -8.58
N GLN A 190 -12.17 -12.06 -9.63
CA GLN A 190 -13.06 -12.22 -10.79
C GLN A 190 -14.38 -12.86 -10.39
N ASN A 191 -14.37 -13.89 -9.54
CA ASN A 191 -15.56 -14.56 -9.04
C ASN A 191 -16.41 -13.62 -8.15
N TYR A 192 -15.76 -12.77 -7.38
CA TYR A 192 -16.40 -11.76 -6.55
C TYR A 192 -17.03 -10.64 -7.40
N GLY A 193 -16.35 -10.25 -8.48
CA GLY A 193 -16.80 -9.20 -9.39
C GLY A 193 -16.11 -7.85 -9.17
N ALA A 194 -15.04 -7.78 -8.37
CA ALA A 194 -14.22 -6.59 -8.22
C ALA A 194 -13.42 -6.31 -9.51
N ARG A 195 -13.29 -5.04 -9.88
CA ARG A 195 -12.40 -4.63 -10.99
C ARG A 195 -10.96 -4.78 -10.56
N PHE A 196 -10.19 -5.58 -11.29
CA PHE A 196 -8.80 -5.87 -10.94
C PHE A 196 -7.83 -5.14 -11.86
N TYR A 197 -6.82 -4.52 -11.25
CA TYR A 197 -5.67 -3.87 -11.92
C TYR A 197 -4.36 -4.46 -11.38
N CYS A 198 -3.35 -4.53 -12.28
CA CYS A 198 -2.02 -5.00 -11.91
C CYS A 198 -0.95 -4.12 -12.56
N THR A 199 0.02 -3.65 -11.79
CA THR A 199 1.10 -2.80 -12.32
C THR A 199 1.92 -3.45 -13.42
N ILE A 200 1.93 -4.79 -13.54
CA ILE A 200 2.58 -5.52 -14.64
C ILE A 200 1.94 -5.17 -15.99
N ASP A 201 0.61 -5.16 -16.04
CA ASP A 201 -0.16 -4.98 -17.28
C ASP A 201 -0.61 -3.52 -17.47
N ASP A 202 -0.95 -2.86 -16.36
CA ASP A 202 -1.62 -1.56 -16.35
C ASP A 202 -0.65 -0.39 -16.12
N GLY A 203 0.61 -0.68 -15.76
CA GLY A 203 1.61 0.32 -15.42
C GLY A 203 1.27 1.05 -14.11
N SER A 204 1.49 2.36 -14.06
CA SER A 204 1.04 3.16 -12.93
C SER A 204 -0.47 3.28 -12.95
N VAL A 205 -1.11 3.00 -11.82
CA VAL A 205 -2.57 3.10 -11.65
C VAL A 205 -2.88 4.26 -10.73
N SER A 206 -3.67 5.21 -11.22
CA SER A 206 -4.06 6.42 -10.48
C SER A 206 -5.57 6.44 -10.26
N PHE A 207 -5.98 6.82 -9.05
CA PHE A 207 -7.38 6.92 -8.65
C PHE A 207 -7.77 8.38 -8.47
N PHE A 208 -8.87 8.78 -9.08
CA PHE A 208 -9.40 10.14 -9.01
C PHE A 208 -10.84 10.09 -8.51
N PRO A 209 -11.14 10.74 -7.38
CA PRO A 209 -12.51 10.85 -6.91
C PRO A 209 -13.32 11.71 -7.88
N ASP A 210 -14.56 11.32 -8.15
CA ASP A 210 -15.52 12.16 -8.83
C ASP A 210 -16.92 12.02 -8.18
N ALA A 211 -17.88 12.79 -8.67
CA ALA A 211 -19.25 12.80 -8.13
C ALA A 211 -20.02 11.48 -8.32
N ARG A 212 -19.48 10.52 -9.08
CA ARG A 212 -20.11 9.23 -9.41
C ARG A 212 -19.35 8.03 -8.85
N GLY A 213 -18.23 8.25 -8.11
CA GLY A 213 -17.37 7.22 -7.59
C GLY A 213 -15.90 7.48 -7.93
N ILE A 214 -15.17 6.44 -8.32
CA ILE A 214 -13.74 6.49 -8.57
C ILE A 214 -13.46 6.29 -10.05
N ARG A 215 -12.75 7.26 -10.66
CA ARG A 215 -12.14 7.05 -11.98
C ARG A 215 -10.75 6.46 -11.82
N VAL A 216 -10.45 5.46 -12.62
CA VAL A 216 -9.13 4.82 -12.67
C VAL A 216 -8.43 5.24 -13.96
N HIS A 217 -7.16 5.61 -13.86
CA HIS A 217 -6.29 5.87 -15.00
C HIS A 217 -5.04 4.99 -14.89
N CYS A 218 -4.73 4.31 -16.00
CA CYS A 218 -3.56 3.44 -16.11
C CYS A 218 -2.59 4.02 -17.14
N SER A 219 -1.28 3.96 -16.86
CA SER A 219 -0.25 4.42 -17.82
C SER A 219 0.17 3.33 -18.82
N GLY A 220 -0.19 2.06 -18.56
CA GLY A 220 0.13 0.91 -19.39
C GLY A 220 -0.82 0.72 -20.58
N SER A 221 -0.52 -0.27 -21.42
CA SER A 221 -1.19 -0.51 -22.70
C SER A 221 -2.64 -0.99 -22.64
N ARG A 222 -3.15 -1.35 -21.47
CA ARG A 222 -4.58 -1.66 -21.25
C ARG A 222 -5.42 -0.42 -20.94
N GLY A 223 -4.78 0.74 -20.67
CA GLY A 223 -5.42 1.94 -20.16
C GLY A 223 -6.04 2.85 -21.21
N THR A 224 -7.01 2.36 -22.01
CA THR A 224 -7.88 3.23 -22.81
C THR A 224 -9.32 2.69 -22.83
N ALA A 225 -9.90 2.49 -21.69
CA ALA A 225 -11.36 2.42 -21.58
C ALA A 225 -11.79 3.45 -20.53
N LEU A 226 -12.03 4.67 -21.01
CA LEU A 226 -12.91 5.62 -20.34
C LEU A 226 -14.33 5.08 -20.53
N GLU A 227 -14.86 4.35 -19.55
CA GLU A 227 -16.29 4.07 -19.43
C GLU A 227 -16.87 4.80 -18.23
#